data_3856f3d80e94b745075c6ac516c1297f
#
_entry.id   3856f3d80e94b745075c6ac516c1297f
#
_cell.length_a   1.000
_cell.length_b   1.000
_cell.length_c   1.000
_cell.angle_alpha   90.00
_cell.angle_beta   90.00
_cell.angle_gamma   90.00
#
_symmetry.space_group_name_H-M   'P 1'
#
loop_
_entity.id
_entity.type
_entity.pdbx_description
1 polymer ?
#
loop_
_entity_poly.entity_id
_entity_poly.type
_entity_poly.pdbx_seq_one_letter_code
_entity_poly.pdbx_strand_id
1 'polypeptide(L)'
;MRDTLAIVGGGPAGMMAAIRAAEVLGNGRRVVLFDKNDRLGRKIYLTGKGRCNLTNRRSWEEFAPHIHPNQGFLKHAFRAFSNEDVIRFFEEELGVPTVTQQGQRVYPASLVAGDVARALERRVQELGVDVRRGVTVSSLAELADFGAVIIATGGKSYPVTGSTGDGYRFAEEAGHTVTSVFPSETALLPKDYDPGLPGLEMKNVGLHLYIDRALVESEQGDFNFTNDGLESGIAYRLSRRAVWALYNGQRVDIVLDLKPALTEEQLINRLQRAPQLWFSSRSQKNARGSKNHPLATPVFNRHSEPSDTRHTGLDPASLRSFLPEVLVAPFLRANPDLTVENLPQRLKSWPFRIIDYKGFERAVVTAGGVSLKEIVPKTMASRLRPGLYFCGEVLDLDGDTGGYNLQIAFSTGSLAGISAAKYLL
;
A
#
# COMPACT_ATOMS: atom_id res chain seq x y z
N MET A 1 -37.00 18.40 -0.12
CA MET A 1 -35.64 18.25 -0.71
C MET A 1 -35.52 17.07 -1.70
N ARG A 2 -36.65 16.61 -2.28
CA ARG A 2 -36.65 15.44 -3.19
C ARG A 2 -35.83 15.64 -4.50
N ASP A 3 -35.44 16.83 -4.81
CA ASP A 3 -34.62 17.21 -5.96
C ASP A 3 -33.15 17.56 -5.56
N THR A 4 -32.74 17.16 -4.36
CA THR A 4 -31.38 17.38 -3.84
C THR A 4 -30.63 16.07 -3.65
N LEU A 5 -29.32 16.13 -3.85
CA LEU A 5 -28.38 15.02 -3.68
C LEU A 5 -27.60 15.18 -2.37
N ALA A 6 -27.59 14.16 -1.53
CA ALA A 6 -26.67 14.05 -0.39
C ALA A 6 -25.47 13.18 -0.74
N ILE A 7 -24.28 13.63 -0.38
CA ILE A 7 -23.05 12.85 -0.49
C ILE A 7 -22.43 12.78 0.90
N VAL A 8 -22.16 11.58 1.39
CA VAL A 8 -21.58 11.35 2.72
C VAL A 8 -20.12 10.90 2.58
N GLY A 9 -19.20 11.76 3.03
CA GLY A 9 -17.77 11.59 2.97
C GLY A 9 -17.10 12.49 1.93
N GLY A 10 -16.30 13.44 2.40
CA GLY A 10 -15.55 14.42 1.60
C GLY A 10 -14.13 13.96 1.23
N GLY A 11 -13.95 12.64 1.04
CA GLY A 11 -12.73 12.06 0.48
C GLY A 11 -12.64 12.26 -1.04
N PRO A 12 -11.61 11.70 -1.72
CA PRO A 12 -11.41 11.87 -3.16
C PRO A 12 -12.63 11.39 -3.98
N ALA A 13 -13.27 10.28 -3.59
CA ALA A 13 -14.46 9.78 -4.27
C ALA A 13 -15.67 10.70 -4.11
N GLY A 14 -15.91 11.18 -2.87
CA GLY A 14 -17.04 12.07 -2.60
C GLY A 14 -16.89 13.46 -3.21
N MET A 15 -15.69 14.03 -3.19
CA MET A 15 -15.43 15.31 -3.88
C MET A 15 -15.60 15.19 -5.40
N MET A 16 -15.11 14.09 -6.01
CA MET A 16 -15.32 13.83 -7.44
C MET A 16 -16.81 13.64 -7.75
N ALA A 17 -17.55 12.88 -6.91
CA ALA A 17 -18.98 12.72 -7.08
C ALA A 17 -19.74 14.05 -6.99
N ALA A 18 -19.36 14.93 -6.05
CA ALA A 18 -19.95 16.25 -5.88
C ALA A 18 -19.69 17.14 -7.10
N ILE A 19 -18.47 17.17 -7.61
CA ILE A 19 -18.09 17.93 -8.80
C ILE A 19 -18.94 17.49 -10.00
N ARG A 20 -18.94 16.19 -10.32
CA ARG A 20 -19.66 15.68 -11.49
C ARG A 20 -21.17 15.78 -11.37
N ALA A 21 -21.72 15.64 -10.16
CA ALA A 21 -23.15 15.85 -9.92
C ALA A 21 -23.54 17.33 -10.11
N ALA A 22 -22.75 18.25 -9.57
CA ALA A 22 -23.02 19.68 -9.71
C ALA A 22 -22.96 20.15 -11.17
N GLU A 23 -22.01 19.62 -11.96
CA GLU A 23 -21.90 19.89 -13.40
C GLU A 23 -23.15 19.41 -14.17
N VAL A 24 -23.71 18.24 -13.84
CA VAL A 24 -24.90 17.70 -14.49
C VAL A 24 -26.16 18.45 -14.06
N LEU A 25 -26.32 18.77 -12.77
CA LEU A 25 -27.52 19.42 -12.24
C LEU A 25 -27.58 20.92 -12.59
N GLY A 26 -26.44 21.55 -12.84
CA GLY A 26 -26.34 22.98 -13.09
C GLY A 26 -26.80 23.84 -11.89
N ASN A 27 -27.08 25.14 -12.15
CA ASN A 27 -27.39 26.11 -11.09
C ASN A 27 -28.76 25.94 -10.42
N GLY A 28 -29.62 25.09 -10.92
CA GLY A 28 -30.98 24.87 -10.37
C GLY A 28 -31.10 23.73 -9.38
N ARG A 29 -30.03 23.01 -9.15
CA ARG A 29 -30.07 21.80 -8.29
C ARG A 29 -29.08 21.92 -7.15
N ARG A 30 -29.45 21.30 -5.99
CA ARG A 30 -28.63 21.36 -4.78
C ARG A 30 -27.87 20.06 -4.57
N VAL A 31 -26.54 20.16 -4.43
CA VAL A 31 -25.68 19.06 -3.96
C VAL A 31 -25.15 19.42 -2.58
N VAL A 32 -25.36 18.53 -1.61
CA VAL A 32 -24.88 18.67 -0.23
C VAL A 32 -23.83 17.61 0.05
N LEU A 33 -22.62 18.04 0.42
CA LEU A 33 -21.50 17.18 0.78
C LEU A 33 -21.26 17.25 2.28
N PHE A 34 -21.48 16.15 2.96
CA PHE A 34 -21.25 15.99 4.41
C PHE A 34 -19.87 15.39 4.66
N ASP A 35 -19.12 15.98 5.59
CA ASP A 35 -17.91 15.35 6.16
C ASP A 35 -17.87 15.59 7.66
N LYS A 36 -17.57 14.54 8.43
CA LYS A 36 -17.45 14.63 9.88
C LYS A 36 -16.20 15.37 10.35
N ASN A 37 -15.21 15.50 9.46
CA ASN A 37 -14.01 16.29 9.73
C ASN A 37 -14.22 17.77 9.39
N ASP A 38 -13.36 18.60 9.94
CA ASP A 38 -13.24 20.03 9.65
C ASP A 38 -12.62 20.34 8.29
N ARG A 39 -11.98 19.34 7.66
CA ARG A 39 -11.23 19.46 6.41
C ARG A 39 -11.51 18.29 5.48
N LEU A 40 -11.79 18.59 4.22
CA LEU A 40 -11.98 17.58 3.19
C LEU A 40 -10.64 16.92 2.78
N GLY A 41 -10.71 15.71 2.23
CA GLY A 41 -9.58 15.03 1.61
C GLY A 41 -8.44 14.65 2.57
N ARG A 42 -8.68 14.52 3.88
CA ARG A 42 -7.62 14.27 4.88
C ARG A 42 -6.71 13.09 4.51
N LYS A 43 -7.26 11.99 3.99
CA LYS A 43 -6.46 10.82 3.58
C LYS A 43 -5.57 11.10 2.36
N ILE A 44 -5.93 12.06 1.48
CA ILE A 44 -5.10 12.44 0.32
C ILE A 44 -3.71 12.88 0.78
N TYR A 45 -3.60 13.65 1.87
CA TYR A 45 -2.33 14.15 2.41
C TYR A 45 -1.35 13.04 2.81
N LEU A 46 -1.83 11.83 3.07
CA LEU A 46 -1.01 10.67 3.45
C LEU A 46 -0.56 9.85 2.24
N THR A 47 -1.24 9.99 1.10
CA THR A 47 -0.99 9.17 -0.09
C THR A 47 0.39 9.46 -0.70
N GLY A 48 1.04 8.41 -1.22
CA GLY A 48 2.35 8.53 -1.87
C GLY A 48 3.44 9.12 -0.95
N LYS A 49 3.37 8.92 0.36
CA LYS A 49 4.26 9.52 1.37
C LYS A 49 4.22 11.07 1.30
N GLY A 50 3.01 11.65 1.22
CA GLY A 50 2.78 13.09 1.13
C GLY A 50 2.88 13.69 -0.27
N ARG A 51 3.13 12.86 -1.31
CA ARG A 51 3.26 13.32 -2.70
C ARG A 51 2.01 13.15 -3.55
N CYS A 52 1.06 12.34 -3.14
CA CYS A 52 -0.17 11.97 -3.84
C CYS A 52 0.05 11.29 -5.20
N ASN A 53 0.08 9.96 -5.22
CA ASN A 53 0.07 9.19 -6.46
C ASN A 53 -1.35 9.15 -7.03
N LEU A 54 -1.66 10.07 -7.96
CA LEU A 54 -3.00 10.32 -8.49
C LEU A 54 -3.59 9.14 -9.26
N THR A 55 -2.78 8.54 -10.12
CA THR A 55 -3.15 7.43 -10.98
C THR A 55 -1.93 6.70 -11.51
N ASN A 56 -2.15 5.71 -12.36
CA ASN A 56 -1.12 5.00 -13.10
C ASN A 56 -1.43 5.05 -14.60
N ARG A 57 -0.45 5.42 -15.43
CA ARG A 57 -0.62 5.67 -16.87
C ARG A 57 -0.62 4.38 -17.73
N ARG A 58 -0.75 3.22 -17.11
CA ARG A 58 -0.86 1.95 -17.79
C ARG A 58 -2.15 1.83 -18.60
N SER A 59 -2.10 1.07 -19.68
CA SER A 59 -3.30 0.66 -20.41
C SER A 59 -4.26 -0.12 -19.50
N TRP A 60 -5.53 -0.27 -19.90
CA TRP A 60 -6.48 -1.07 -19.12
C TRP A 60 -6.00 -2.50 -18.91
N GLU A 61 -5.41 -3.10 -19.91
CA GLU A 61 -4.90 -4.47 -19.88
C GLU A 61 -3.78 -4.66 -18.84
N GLU A 62 -2.94 -3.64 -18.66
CA GLU A 62 -1.87 -3.63 -17.66
C GLU A 62 -2.36 -3.12 -16.29
N PHE A 63 -3.41 -2.29 -16.26
CA PHE A 63 -3.99 -1.70 -15.05
C PHE A 63 -4.89 -2.70 -14.30
N ALA A 64 -5.73 -3.41 -15.03
CA ALA A 64 -6.77 -4.27 -14.49
C ALA A 64 -6.26 -5.40 -13.56
N PRO A 65 -5.11 -6.06 -13.82
CA PRO A 65 -4.57 -7.08 -12.92
C PRO A 65 -4.26 -6.59 -11.50
N HIS A 66 -4.13 -5.28 -11.31
CA HIS A 66 -3.87 -4.64 -10.02
C HIS A 66 -5.15 -4.30 -9.23
N ILE A 67 -6.33 -4.72 -9.71
CA ILE A 67 -7.63 -4.44 -9.09
C ILE A 67 -8.23 -5.71 -8.50
N HIS A 68 -8.67 -5.64 -7.26
CA HIS A 68 -9.17 -6.76 -6.48
C HIS A 68 -10.55 -6.47 -5.89
N PRO A 69 -11.37 -7.48 -5.61
CA PRO A 69 -11.28 -8.86 -6.09
C PRO A 69 -11.78 -9.02 -7.52
N ASN A 70 -12.43 -7.99 -8.11
CA ASN A 70 -13.12 -8.06 -9.39
C ASN A 70 -12.81 -6.85 -10.29
N GLN A 71 -11.74 -6.98 -11.08
CA GLN A 71 -11.35 -5.97 -12.07
C GLN A 71 -12.47 -5.63 -13.08
N GLY A 72 -13.30 -6.62 -13.47
CA GLY A 72 -14.39 -6.42 -14.41
C GLY A 72 -15.45 -5.43 -13.93
N PHE A 73 -15.64 -5.32 -12.61
CA PHE A 73 -16.55 -4.35 -12.02
C PHE A 73 -16.12 -2.91 -12.29
N LEU A 74 -14.82 -2.60 -12.13
CA LEU A 74 -14.28 -1.26 -12.34
C LEU A 74 -14.34 -0.81 -13.80
N LYS A 75 -14.34 -1.75 -14.76
CA LYS A 75 -14.18 -1.47 -16.20
C LYS A 75 -15.11 -0.39 -16.73
N HIS A 76 -16.37 -0.37 -16.27
CA HIS A 76 -17.35 0.64 -16.70
C HIS A 76 -17.00 2.03 -16.16
N ALA A 77 -16.67 2.13 -14.88
CA ALA A 77 -16.29 3.39 -14.26
C ALA A 77 -14.96 3.92 -14.83
N PHE A 78 -13.98 3.04 -15.03
CA PHE A 78 -12.70 3.38 -15.66
C PHE A 78 -12.86 3.89 -17.10
N ARG A 79 -13.75 3.28 -17.89
CA ARG A 79 -14.04 3.77 -19.26
C ARG A 79 -14.79 5.09 -19.29
N ALA A 80 -15.61 5.36 -18.28
CA ALA A 80 -16.33 6.63 -18.16
C ALA A 80 -15.44 7.77 -17.68
N PHE A 81 -14.42 7.46 -16.88
CA PHE A 81 -13.42 8.41 -16.37
C PHE A 81 -12.10 7.67 -16.14
N SER A 82 -11.29 7.61 -17.19
CA SER A 82 -10.06 6.85 -17.26
C SER A 82 -8.89 7.54 -16.53
N ASN A 83 -7.74 6.88 -16.50
CA ASN A 83 -6.50 7.46 -15.99
C ASN A 83 -6.04 8.69 -16.80
N GLU A 84 -6.20 8.67 -18.14
CA GLU A 84 -5.90 9.85 -18.97
C GLU A 84 -6.92 10.97 -18.72
N ASP A 85 -8.20 10.64 -18.45
CA ASP A 85 -9.21 11.63 -18.05
C ASP A 85 -8.88 12.24 -16.68
N VAL A 86 -8.38 11.46 -15.73
CA VAL A 86 -7.89 11.98 -14.43
C VAL A 86 -6.73 12.95 -14.64
N ILE A 87 -5.75 12.60 -15.47
CA ILE A 87 -4.61 13.49 -15.76
C ILE A 87 -5.11 14.81 -16.36
N ARG A 88 -5.92 14.73 -17.41
CA ARG A 88 -6.50 15.90 -18.08
C ARG A 88 -7.34 16.76 -17.13
N PHE A 89 -8.17 16.14 -16.31
CA PHE A 89 -8.97 16.84 -15.30
C PHE A 89 -8.10 17.64 -14.32
N PHE A 90 -7.02 17.04 -13.80
CA PHE A 90 -6.12 17.77 -12.91
C PHE A 90 -5.34 18.88 -13.62
N GLU A 91 -4.85 18.65 -14.83
CA GLU A 91 -4.05 19.61 -15.58
C GLU A 91 -4.89 20.76 -16.15
N GLU A 92 -5.99 20.45 -16.84
CA GLU A 92 -6.76 21.43 -17.61
C GLU A 92 -7.89 22.08 -16.79
N GLU A 93 -8.63 21.28 -15.97
CA GLU A 93 -9.76 21.80 -15.22
C GLU A 93 -9.36 22.34 -13.84
N LEU A 94 -8.37 21.72 -13.17
CA LEU A 94 -7.95 22.12 -11.83
C LEU A 94 -6.65 22.95 -11.80
N GLY A 95 -5.92 23.03 -12.90
CA GLY A 95 -4.65 23.76 -12.99
C GLY A 95 -3.53 23.14 -12.14
N VAL A 96 -3.53 21.80 -11.97
CA VAL A 96 -2.51 21.05 -11.25
C VAL A 96 -1.68 20.25 -12.26
N PRO A 97 -0.52 20.74 -12.68
CA PRO A 97 0.37 20.00 -13.59
C PRO A 97 0.78 18.65 -13.00
N THR A 98 0.93 17.65 -13.85
CA THR A 98 1.32 16.30 -13.42
C THR A 98 2.67 15.87 -13.99
N VAL A 99 3.27 14.85 -13.37
CA VAL A 99 4.50 14.20 -13.82
C VAL A 99 4.37 12.68 -13.71
N THR A 100 4.78 11.98 -14.77
CA THR A 100 4.83 10.51 -14.75
C THR A 100 6.23 10.06 -14.32
N GLN A 101 6.30 9.23 -13.28
CA GLN A 101 7.53 8.65 -12.75
C GLN A 101 7.65 7.16 -13.11
N GLN A 102 8.76 6.54 -12.73
CA GLN A 102 9.01 5.11 -12.93
C GLN A 102 7.81 4.24 -12.51
N GLY A 103 7.50 3.21 -13.30
CA GLY A 103 6.34 2.35 -13.08
C GLY A 103 5.01 3.00 -13.50
N GLN A 104 5.07 4.01 -14.38
CA GLN A 104 3.90 4.73 -14.92
C GLN A 104 3.07 5.46 -13.86
N ARG A 105 3.65 5.75 -12.69
CA ARG A 105 2.98 6.43 -11.57
C ARG A 105 2.88 7.93 -11.81
N VAL A 106 1.68 8.48 -11.69
CA VAL A 106 1.40 9.90 -11.94
C VAL A 106 1.26 10.65 -10.62
N TYR A 107 2.01 11.73 -10.49
CA TYR A 107 2.02 12.62 -9.33
C TYR A 107 1.75 14.06 -9.75
N PRO A 108 1.26 14.95 -8.87
CA PRO A 108 1.36 16.38 -9.12
C PRO A 108 2.82 16.78 -9.30
N ALA A 109 3.12 17.68 -10.22
CA ALA A 109 4.50 18.10 -10.52
C ALA A 109 5.20 18.74 -9.31
N SER A 110 4.45 19.32 -8.39
CA SER A 110 4.93 19.84 -7.11
C SER A 110 5.36 18.76 -6.12
N LEU A 111 4.93 17.50 -6.32
CA LEU A 111 5.08 16.39 -5.38
C LEU A 111 4.48 16.69 -3.99
N VAL A 112 3.47 17.56 -3.92
CA VAL A 112 2.79 17.94 -2.67
C VAL A 112 1.32 17.51 -2.72
N ALA A 113 0.96 16.53 -1.91
CA ALA A 113 -0.41 15.99 -1.85
C ALA A 113 -1.47 17.06 -1.52
N GLY A 114 -1.07 18.08 -0.77
CA GLY A 114 -1.95 19.20 -0.42
C GLY A 114 -2.45 20.01 -1.61
N ASP A 115 -1.69 20.06 -2.72
CA ASP A 115 -2.12 20.79 -3.92
C ASP A 115 -3.33 20.10 -4.57
N VAL A 116 -3.30 18.77 -4.60
CA VAL A 116 -4.40 17.95 -5.10
C VAL A 116 -5.66 18.13 -4.25
N ALA A 117 -5.52 18.02 -2.92
CA ALA A 117 -6.67 18.16 -2.02
C ALA A 117 -7.30 19.55 -2.10
N ARG A 118 -6.47 20.60 -2.10
CA ARG A 118 -6.95 22.00 -2.23
C ARG A 118 -7.60 22.28 -3.57
N ALA A 119 -7.07 21.74 -4.65
CA ALA A 119 -7.63 21.94 -5.98
C ALA A 119 -9.02 21.29 -6.12
N LEU A 120 -9.19 20.07 -5.61
CA LEU A 120 -10.51 19.40 -5.57
C LEU A 120 -11.51 20.21 -4.70
N GLU A 121 -11.09 20.63 -3.51
CA GLU A 121 -11.94 21.38 -2.59
C GLU A 121 -12.36 22.73 -3.19
N ARG A 122 -11.44 23.45 -3.83
CA ARG A 122 -11.72 24.69 -4.56
C ARG A 122 -12.77 24.46 -5.65
N ARG A 123 -12.62 23.41 -6.47
CA ARG A 123 -13.59 23.10 -7.55
C ARG A 123 -14.97 22.79 -7.01
N VAL A 124 -15.07 22.05 -5.90
CA VAL A 124 -16.34 21.77 -5.20
C VAL A 124 -17.03 23.09 -4.80
N GLN A 125 -16.27 24.05 -4.28
CA GLN A 125 -16.79 25.38 -3.87
C GLN A 125 -17.20 26.25 -5.07
N GLU A 126 -16.40 26.29 -6.13
CA GLU A 126 -16.68 27.03 -7.37
C GLU A 126 -17.99 26.60 -8.03
N LEU A 127 -18.32 25.30 -7.93
CA LEU A 127 -19.57 24.75 -8.46
C LEU A 127 -20.78 24.96 -7.54
N GLY A 128 -20.61 25.65 -6.40
CA GLY A 128 -21.69 25.98 -5.48
C GLY A 128 -22.23 24.81 -4.66
N VAL A 129 -21.44 23.75 -4.46
CA VAL A 129 -21.81 22.62 -3.59
C VAL A 129 -21.91 23.10 -2.14
N ASP A 130 -23.02 22.71 -1.44
CA ASP A 130 -23.20 22.97 0.00
C ASP A 130 -22.33 22.01 0.81
N VAL A 131 -21.16 22.47 1.27
CA VAL A 131 -20.20 21.67 2.02
C VAL A 131 -20.44 21.81 3.52
N ARG A 132 -20.83 20.72 4.17
CA ARG A 132 -21.11 20.65 5.62
C ARG A 132 -19.99 19.89 6.33
N ARG A 133 -19.00 20.62 6.82
CA ARG A 133 -17.87 20.09 7.61
C ARG A 133 -18.23 19.98 9.08
N GLY A 134 -17.60 19.04 9.78
CA GLY A 134 -17.86 18.76 11.21
C GLY A 134 -19.23 18.16 11.45
N VAL A 135 -19.90 17.66 10.40
CA VAL A 135 -21.24 17.09 10.47
C VAL A 135 -21.18 15.59 10.29
N THR A 136 -21.50 14.86 11.36
CA THR A 136 -21.58 13.40 11.33
C THR A 136 -22.99 12.98 10.96
N VAL A 137 -23.14 12.25 9.86
CA VAL A 137 -24.38 11.53 9.54
C VAL A 137 -24.34 10.21 10.30
N SER A 138 -25.36 9.97 11.14
CA SER A 138 -25.38 8.81 12.02
C SER A 138 -26.25 7.66 11.47
N SER A 139 -27.19 7.93 10.56
CA SER A 139 -28.01 6.90 9.91
C SER A 139 -28.54 7.38 8.55
N LEU A 140 -28.97 6.45 7.70
CA LEU A 140 -29.64 6.77 6.44
C LEU A 140 -30.99 7.47 6.65
N ALA A 141 -31.59 7.34 7.82
CA ALA A 141 -32.88 8.01 8.15
C ALA A 141 -32.72 9.55 8.16
N GLU A 142 -31.55 10.08 8.56
CA GLU A 142 -31.26 11.53 8.52
C GLU A 142 -31.24 12.10 7.09
N LEU A 143 -31.07 11.24 6.10
CA LEU A 143 -31.01 11.60 4.68
C LEU A 143 -32.30 11.27 3.91
N ALA A 144 -33.38 10.91 4.60
CA ALA A 144 -34.65 10.46 3.98
C ALA A 144 -35.32 11.56 3.12
N ASP A 145 -35.05 12.83 3.40
CA ASP A 145 -35.57 13.98 2.64
C ASP A 145 -34.86 14.25 1.34
N PHE A 146 -33.68 13.66 1.12
CA PHE A 146 -32.92 13.81 -0.13
C PHE A 146 -33.47 12.86 -1.20
N GLY A 147 -33.46 13.32 -2.46
CA GLY A 147 -33.94 12.53 -3.59
C GLY A 147 -32.96 11.41 -3.97
N ALA A 148 -31.68 11.62 -3.74
CA ALA A 148 -30.63 10.60 -3.91
C ALA A 148 -29.52 10.78 -2.87
N VAL A 149 -28.84 9.66 -2.56
CA VAL A 149 -27.74 9.59 -1.58
C VAL A 149 -26.56 8.84 -2.16
N ILE A 150 -25.35 9.40 -2.02
CA ILE A 150 -24.10 8.73 -2.34
C ILE A 150 -23.30 8.49 -1.06
N ILE A 151 -22.94 7.23 -0.79
CA ILE A 151 -22.03 6.84 0.29
C ILE A 151 -20.61 6.76 -0.25
N ALA A 152 -19.75 7.67 0.23
CA ALA A 152 -18.35 7.84 -0.20
C ALA A 152 -17.40 7.92 1.02
N THR A 153 -17.72 7.24 2.10
CA THR A 153 -17.10 7.36 3.42
C THR A 153 -15.70 6.73 3.53
N GLY A 154 -15.24 6.04 2.48
CA GLY A 154 -14.00 5.24 2.53
C GLY A 154 -14.16 3.95 3.32
N GLY A 155 -13.04 3.30 3.62
CA GLY A 155 -12.95 2.07 4.39
C GLY A 155 -12.70 2.28 5.89
N LYS A 156 -11.77 1.47 6.46
CA LYS A 156 -11.33 1.54 7.87
C LYS A 156 -9.88 1.97 8.05
N SER A 157 -9.09 2.02 6.96
CA SER A 157 -7.66 2.34 7.05
C SER A 157 -7.41 3.81 7.37
N TYR A 158 -6.41 4.05 8.23
CA TYR A 158 -6.11 5.36 8.82
C TYR A 158 -7.35 6.02 9.48
N PRO A 159 -7.94 5.43 10.52
CA PRO A 159 -9.19 5.92 11.13
C PRO A 159 -9.10 7.37 11.63
N VAL A 160 -7.90 7.87 11.96
CA VAL A 160 -7.65 9.28 12.30
C VAL A 160 -8.00 10.25 11.17
N THR A 161 -8.15 9.78 9.93
CA THR A 161 -8.59 10.58 8.79
C THR A 161 -10.10 10.63 8.62
N GLY A 162 -10.86 9.90 9.45
CA GLY A 162 -12.31 9.77 9.38
C GLY A 162 -12.80 8.48 8.72
N SER A 163 -11.91 7.63 8.19
CA SER A 163 -12.25 6.32 7.62
C SER A 163 -12.47 5.29 8.73
N THR A 164 -13.64 5.30 9.36
CA THR A 164 -14.00 4.47 10.52
C THR A 164 -14.96 3.33 10.20
N GLY A 165 -15.34 3.18 8.92
CA GLY A 165 -16.26 2.13 8.46
C GLY A 165 -17.75 2.50 8.59
N ASP A 166 -18.11 3.78 8.75
CA ASP A 166 -19.51 4.22 8.87
C ASP A 166 -20.35 3.79 7.66
N GLY A 167 -19.76 3.80 6.45
CA GLY A 167 -20.44 3.39 5.24
C GLY A 167 -20.86 1.93 5.21
N TYR A 168 -20.17 1.07 5.93
CA TYR A 168 -20.57 -0.33 6.06
C TYR A 168 -21.86 -0.46 6.85
N ARG A 169 -22.00 0.29 7.94
CA ARG A 169 -23.24 0.34 8.72
C ARG A 169 -24.39 0.89 7.86
N PHE A 170 -24.17 1.95 7.08
CA PHE A 170 -25.21 2.46 6.17
C PHE A 170 -25.60 1.44 5.09
N ALA A 171 -24.63 0.66 4.60
CA ALA A 171 -24.90 -0.40 3.64
C ALA A 171 -25.79 -1.49 4.27
N GLU A 172 -25.47 -1.93 5.50
CA GLU A 172 -26.24 -2.92 6.26
C GLU A 172 -27.66 -2.40 6.59
N GLU A 173 -27.81 -1.12 6.99
CA GLU A 173 -29.10 -0.46 7.18
C GLU A 173 -29.96 -0.47 5.89
N ALA A 174 -29.32 -0.46 4.72
CA ALA A 174 -29.98 -0.53 3.42
C ALA A 174 -30.20 -1.97 2.92
N GLY A 175 -29.83 -2.99 3.71
CA GLY A 175 -29.96 -4.40 3.39
C GLY A 175 -28.80 -4.98 2.56
N HIS A 176 -27.70 -4.24 2.36
CA HIS A 176 -26.52 -4.72 1.65
C HIS A 176 -25.67 -5.65 2.50
N THR A 177 -25.05 -6.60 1.83
CA THR A 177 -24.00 -7.44 2.40
C THR A 177 -22.67 -6.70 2.41
N VAL A 178 -21.98 -6.70 3.55
CA VAL A 178 -20.59 -6.27 3.69
C VAL A 178 -19.71 -7.51 3.77
N THR A 179 -18.76 -7.64 2.84
CA THR A 179 -17.79 -8.74 2.83
C THR A 179 -16.80 -8.59 3.97
N SER A 180 -16.02 -9.63 4.27
CA SER A 180 -14.99 -9.55 5.30
C SER A 180 -14.01 -8.41 5.01
N VAL A 181 -13.90 -7.48 5.96
CA VAL A 181 -13.06 -6.29 5.86
C VAL A 181 -11.74 -6.55 6.59
N PHE A 182 -10.62 -6.38 5.90
CA PHE A 182 -9.29 -6.60 6.46
C PHE A 182 -8.27 -5.57 5.96
N PRO A 183 -7.16 -5.34 6.71
CA PRO A 183 -6.09 -4.44 6.29
C PRO A 183 -5.41 -4.93 5.01
N SER A 184 -5.20 -4.03 4.05
CA SER A 184 -4.40 -4.24 2.84
C SER A 184 -3.34 -3.16 2.73
N GLU A 185 -2.24 -3.43 2.01
CA GLU A 185 -1.08 -2.53 1.97
C GLU A 185 -0.59 -2.17 3.39
N THR A 186 -0.24 -3.19 4.17
CA THR A 186 0.21 -3.06 5.56
C THR A 186 1.53 -3.78 5.80
N ALA A 187 2.23 -3.39 6.86
CA ALA A 187 3.47 -4.05 7.27
C ALA A 187 3.19 -5.46 7.79
N LEU A 188 4.03 -6.42 7.39
CA LEU A 188 3.99 -7.82 7.82
C LEU A 188 4.98 -8.05 8.95
N LEU A 189 4.55 -8.67 10.05
CA LEU A 189 5.37 -8.91 11.23
C LEU A 189 5.95 -10.33 11.20
N PRO A 190 7.29 -10.47 11.04
CA PRO A 190 7.94 -11.76 11.16
C PRO A 190 7.97 -12.23 12.62
N LYS A 191 7.91 -13.55 12.80
CA LYS A 191 8.35 -14.20 14.04
C LYS A 191 9.87 -14.00 14.22
N ASP A 192 10.30 -13.80 15.45
CA ASP A 192 11.73 -13.66 15.78
C ASP A 192 12.44 -12.56 14.96
N TYR A 193 11.79 -11.39 14.83
CA TYR A 193 12.29 -10.25 14.08
C TYR A 193 13.55 -9.67 14.75
N ASP A 194 14.69 -9.79 14.06
CA ASP A 194 15.99 -9.35 14.60
C ASP A 194 16.01 -7.84 14.85
N PRO A 195 16.40 -7.38 16.06
CA PRO A 195 16.40 -5.95 16.42
C PRO A 195 17.43 -5.11 15.64
N GLY A 196 18.36 -5.73 14.93
CA GLY A 196 19.29 -5.05 14.06
C GLY A 196 18.77 -4.78 12.63
N LEU A 197 17.58 -5.26 12.29
CA LEU A 197 16.98 -5.05 10.96
C LEU A 197 16.27 -3.71 10.79
N PRO A 198 15.51 -3.17 11.77
CA PRO A 198 14.79 -1.92 11.60
C PRO A 198 15.68 -0.76 11.15
N GLY A 199 15.21 -0.01 10.15
CA GLY A 199 15.92 1.11 9.54
C GLY A 199 16.80 0.74 8.34
N LEU A 200 16.93 -0.56 8.01
CA LEU A 200 17.70 -0.99 6.84
C LEU A 200 16.87 -0.90 5.57
N GLU A 201 17.44 -0.29 4.56
CA GLU A 201 16.89 -0.19 3.20
C GLU A 201 17.68 -1.08 2.25
N MET A 202 16.98 -1.91 1.50
CA MET A 202 17.55 -2.81 0.50
C MET A 202 17.10 -2.37 -0.88
N LYS A 203 18.04 -2.33 -1.84
CA LYS A 203 17.74 -1.99 -3.22
C LYS A 203 17.64 -3.24 -4.07
N ASN A 204 16.60 -3.29 -4.93
CA ASN A 204 16.43 -4.33 -5.93
C ASN A 204 16.55 -5.75 -5.37
N VAL A 205 15.72 -6.09 -4.40
CA VAL A 205 15.60 -7.45 -3.85
C VAL A 205 14.37 -8.15 -4.39
N GLY A 206 14.35 -9.49 -4.31
CA GLY A 206 13.16 -10.30 -4.56
C GLY A 206 12.43 -10.62 -3.26
N LEU A 207 11.11 -10.54 -3.26
CA LEU A 207 10.24 -11.08 -2.20
C LEU A 207 9.31 -12.13 -2.79
N HIS A 208 9.27 -13.29 -2.16
CA HIS A 208 8.44 -14.42 -2.56
C HIS A 208 7.48 -14.78 -1.44
N LEU A 209 6.18 -14.71 -1.71
CA LEU A 209 5.13 -15.09 -0.76
C LEU A 209 4.81 -16.58 -0.90
N TYR A 210 4.93 -17.28 0.21
CA TYR A 210 4.51 -18.68 0.33
C TYR A 210 3.33 -18.78 1.30
N ILE A 211 2.27 -19.46 0.88
CA ILE A 211 1.12 -19.82 1.72
C ILE A 211 1.06 -21.34 1.78
N ASP A 212 1.05 -21.90 2.98
CA ASP A 212 1.11 -23.35 3.23
C ASP A 212 2.24 -24.04 2.46
N ARG A 213 3.41 -23.37 2.37
CA ARG A 213 4.63 -23.79 1.66
C ARG A 213 4.54 -23.76 0.12
N ALA A 214 3.42 -23.35 -0.47
CA ALA A 214 3.30 -23.15 -1.91
C ALA A 214 3.66 -21.71 -2.27
N LEU A 215 4.46 -21.49 -3.31
CA LEU A 215 4.73 -20.17 -3.86
C LEU A 215 3.45 -19.60 -4.49
N VAL A 216 3.02 -18.44 -4.01
CA VAL A 216 1.77 -17.78 -4.45
C VAL A 216 2.06 -16.57 -5.32
N GLU A 217 3.06 -15.78 -4.94
CA GLU A 217 3.37 -14.52 -5.61
C GLU A 217 4.82 -14.13 -5.43
N SER A 218 5.38 -13.40 -6.39
CA SER A 218 6.75 -12.91 -6.35
C SER A 218 6.81 -11.46 -6.81
N GLU A 219 7.57 -10.65 -6.08
CA GLU A 219 7.77 -9.25 -6.35
C GLU A 219 9.26 -8.90 -6.34
N GLN A 220 9.66 -7.89 -7.12
CA GLN A 220 11.04 -7.40 -7.13
C GLN A 220 11.06 -5.88 -7.03
N GLY A 221 11.96 -5.34 -6.21
CA GLY A 221 12.12 -3.91 -6.04
C GLY A 221 12.84 -3.51 -4.75
N ASP A 222 12.68 -2.24 -4.37
CA ASP A 222 13.23 -1.72 -3.12
C ASP A 222 12.42 -2.20 -1.92
N PHE A 223 13.10 -2.47 -0.83
CA PHE A 223 12.54 -3.09 0.36
C PHE A 223 13.12 -2.46 1.64
N ASN A 224 12.30 -2.33 2.67
CA ASN A 224 12.68 -1.74 3.95
C ASN A 224 12.30 -2.67 5.10
N PHE A 225 13.22 -2.81 6.03
CA PHE A 225 12.96 -3.32 7.37
C PHE A 225 12.62 -2.13 8.26
N THR A 226 11.44 -2.13 8.88
CA THR A 226 11.00 -1.04 9.76
C THR A 226 10.71 -1.54 11.18
N ASN A 227 10.47 -0.65 12.13
CA ASN A 227 10.00 -1.03 13.46
C ASN A 227 8.63 -1.73 13.42
N ASP A 228 7.87 -1.52 12.37
CA ASP A 228 6.56 -2.14 12.16
C ASP A 228 6.64 -3.49 11.41
N GLY A 229 7.83 -3.90 10.95
CA GLY A 229 8.06 -5.17 10.24
C GLY A 229 8.58 -4.99 8.81
N LEU A 230 8.14 -5.86 7.92
CA LEU A 230 8.48 -5.85 6.50
C LEU A 230 7.59 -4.85 5.75
N GLU A 231 8.20 -3.78 5.21
CA GLU A 231 7.44 -2.65 4.68
C GLU A 231 8.11 -2.09 3.42
N SER A 232 7.38 -2.01 2.34
CA SER A 232 7.78 -1.36 1.08
C SER A 232 6.68 -1.49 0.04
N GLY A 233 6.86 -0.89 -1.13
CA GLY A 233 5.90 -1.09 -2.23
C GLY A 233 5.72 -2.55 -2.63
N ILE A 234 6.80 -3.36 -2.65
CA ILE A 234 6.72 -4.79 -2.96
C ILE A 234 6.11 -5.61 -1.82
N ALA A 235 6.42 -5.29 -0.55
CA ALA A 235 5.82 -5.94 0.60
C ALA A 235 4.31 -5.64 0.70
N TYR A 236 3.90 -4.42 0.40
CA TYR A 236 2.49 -4.01 0.40
C TYR A 236 1.65 -4.79 -0.63
N ARG A 237 2.16 -5.01 -1.85
CA ARG A 237 1.44 -5.84 -2.83
C ARG A 237 1.22 -7.26 -2.36
N LEU A 238 2.24 -7.87 -1.74
CA LEU A 238 2.12 -9.22 -1.16
C LEU A 238 1.22 -9.24 0.09
N SER A 239 1.13 -8.13 0.83
CA SER A 239 0.46 -8.09 2.14
C SER A 239 -1.04 -8.42 2.05
N ARG A 240 -1.73 -8.03 0.98
CA ARG A 240 -3.15 -8.34 0.80
C ARG A 240 -3.43 -9.84 0.90
N ARG A 241 -2.66 -10.66 0.17
CA ARG A 241 -2.79 -12.12 0.19
C ARG A 241 -2.27 -12.72 1.48
N ALA A 242 -1.17 -12.18 2.01
CA ALA A 242 -0.59 -12.61 3.26
C ALA A 242 -1.55 -12.42 4.45
N VAL A 243 -2.16 -11.23 4.56
CA VAL A 243 -3.15 -10.91 5.60
C VAL A 243 -4.38 -11.80 5.48
N TRP A 244 -4.91 -11.99 4.27
CA TRP A 244 -6.05 -12.87 4.05
C TRP A 244 -5.75 -14.32 4.45
N ALA A 245 -4.55 -14.82 4.12
CA ALA A 245 -4.11 -16.16 4.51
C ALA A 245 -3.98 -16.31 6.04
N LEU A 246 -3.36 -15.32 6.71
CA LEU A 246 -3.27 -15.27 8.18
C LEU A 246 -4.66 -15.22 8.83
N TYR A 247 -5.56 -14.41 8.29
CA TYR A 247 -6.94 -14.31 8.78
C TYR A 247 -7.68 -15.66 8.72
N ASN A 248 -7.35 -16.50 7.72
CA ASN A 248 -7.89 -17.86 7.58
C ASN A 248 -7.04 -18.95 8.28
N GLY A 249 -6.08 -18.58 9.13
CA GLY A 249 -5.27 -19.50 9.91
C GLY A 249 -4.21 -20.26 9.11
N GLN A 250 -3.91 -19.84 7.88
CA GLN A 250 -2.92 -20.46 7.02
C GLN A 250 -1.48 -20.06 7.41
N ARG A 251 -0.54 -20.91 7.05
CA ARG A 251 0.87 -20.59 7.21
C ARG A 251 1.34 -19.61 6.15
N VAL A 252 1.98 -18.51 6.58
CA VAL A 252 2.54 -17.49 5.70
C VAL A 252 4.05 -17.37 5.93
N ASP A 253 4.82 -17.46 4.85
CA ASP A 253 6.26 -17.23 4.87
C ASP A 253 6.61 -16.23 3.73
N ILE A 254 7.44 -15.23 4.03
CA ILE A 254 8.09 -14.37 3.04
C ILE A 254 9.53 -14.82 2.91
N VAL A 255 9.97 -15.08 1.69
CA VAL A 255 11.36 -15.42 1.38
C VAL A 255 12.00 -14.26 0.65
N LEU A 256 13.09 -13.74 1.20
CA LEU A 256 13.86 -12.62 0.66
C LEU A 256 15.01 -13.16 -0.19
N ASP A 257 15.04 -12.77 -1.46
CA ASP A 257 16.16 -12.94 -2.37
C ASP A 257 16.99 -11.65 -2.40
N LEU A 258 18.17 -11.69 -1.79
CA LEU A 258 19.08 -10.54 -1.70
C LEU A 258 19.83 -10.25 -3.00
N LYS A 259 19.79 -11.19 -3.97
CA LYS A 259 20.53 -11.11 -5.24
C LYS A 259 19.71 -11.59 -6.43
N PRO A 260 18.53 -10.97 -6.71
CA PRO A 260 17.64 -11.44 -7.76
C PRO A 260 18.23 -11.39 -9.17
N ALA A 261 19.19 -10.50 -9.40
CA ALA A 261 19.89 -10.38 -10.68
C ALA A 261 20.94 -11.49 -10.93
N LEU A 262 21.22 -12.35 -9.94
CA LEU A 262 22.21 -13.42 -10.06
C LEU A 262 21.56 -14.78 -9.83
N THR A 263 21.94 -15.76 -10.63
CA THR A 263 21.61 -17.17 -10.36
C THR A 263 22.48 -17.72 -9.22
N GLU A 264 22.04 -18.80 -8.60
CA GLU A 264 22.83 -19.51 -7.58
C GLU A 264 24.17 -19.96 -8.14
N GLU A 265 24.21 -20.48 -9.37
CA GLU A 265 25.42 -20.87 -10.08
C GLU A 265 26.39 -19.70 -10.27
N GLN A 266 25.87 -18.52 -10.63
CA GLN A 266 26.70 -17.32 -10.78
C GLN A 266 27.29 -16.88 -9.43
N LEU A 267 26.54 -17.03 -8.34
CA LEU A 267 27.05 -16.78 -6.98
C LEU A 267 28.14 -17.79 -6.60
N ILE A 268 27.94 -19.08 -6.86
CA ILE A 268 28.95 -20.13 -6.66
C ILE A 268 30.24 -19.79 -7.43
N ASN A 269 30.12 -19.45 -8.72
CA ASN A 269 31.26 -19.07 -9.55
C ASN A 269 32.02 -17.86 -9.03
N ARG A 270 31.30 -16.86 -8.46
CA ARG A 270 31.95 -15.69 -7.82
C ARG A 270 32.71 -16.09 -6.55
N LEU A 271 32.14 -16.96 -5.73
CA LEU A 271 32.79 -17.51 -4.54
C LEU A 271 34.08 -18.25 -4.88
N GLN A 272 34.07 -19.08 -5.90
CA GLN A 272 35.22 -19.87 -6.33
C GLN A 272 36.38 -19.03 -6.91
N ARG A 273 36.07 -17.89 -7.52
CA ARG A 273 37.06 -16.97 -8.10
C ARG A 273 37.80 -16.10 -7.08
N ALA A 274 37.32 -16.04 -5.83
CA ALA A 274 37.87 -15.23 -4.78
C ALA A 274 38.20 -16.03 -3.49
N PRO A 275 38.90 -17.18 -3.57
CA PRO A 275 39.12 -18.06 -2.41
C PRO A 275 39.90 -17.36 -1.29
N GLN A 276 40.73 -16.34 -1.60
CA GLN A 276 41.54 -15.60 -0.62
C GLN A 276 40.68 -14.73 0.32
N LEU A 277 39.45 -14.42 -0.06
CA LEU A 277 38.51 -13.65 0.75
C LEU A 277 37.86 -14.48 1.85
N TRP A 278 37.91 -15.83 1.78
CA TRP A 278 37.09 -16.73 2.62
C TRP A 278 37.87 -17.36 3.78
N PHE A 279 39.22 -17.45 3.67
CA PHE A 279 40.05 -18.04 4.72
C PHE A 279 40.77 -16.93 5.47
N SER A 280 40.46 -16.73 6.75
CA SER A 280 41.20 -15.78 7.58
C SER A 280 42.68 -16.19 7.62
N SER A 281 43.58 -15.22 7.40
CA SER A 281 45.04 -15.34 7.42
C SER A 281 45.62 -15.79 8.77
N ARG A 282 44.83 -16.33 9.69
CA ARG A 282 45.29 -16.81 11.00
C ARG A 282 46.00 -18.16 10.98
N SER A 283 45.91 -18.96 9.91
CA SER A 283 46.65 -20.23 9.81
C SER A 283 48.09 -20.12 9.37
N GLN A 284 48.59 -18.96 8.90
CA GLN A 284 49.98 -18.81 8.41
C GLN A 284 50.92 -18.13 9.38
N LYS A 285 50.51 -17.67 10.56
CA LYS A 285 51.40 -17.01 11.54
C LYS A 285 52.03 -17.91 12.60
N ASN A 286 51.73 -19.18 12.63
CA ASN A 286 52.31 -20.12 13.63
C ASN A 286 53.55 -20.89 13.14
N ALA A 287 54.18 -20.45 12.03
CA ALA A 287 55.37 -21.15 11.46
C ALA A 287 56.63 -20.30 11.36
N ARG A 288 56.76 -19.21 12.08
CA ARG A 288 58.10 -18.58 12.25
C ARG A 288 58.25 -17.99 13.64
N GLY A 289 59.23 -18.55 14.32
CA GLY A 289 59.53 -18.38 15.74
C GLY A 289 60.00 -16.98 16.19
N SER A 290 59.78 -16.85 17.48
CA SER A 290 60.66 -16.29 18.51
C SER A 290 61.49 -15.03 18.21
N LYS A 291 61.25 -13.93 18.92
CA LYS A 291 62.16 -13.33 19.95
C LYS A 291 61.57 -11.99 20.49
N ASN A 292 61.45 -12.01 21.80
CA ASN A 292 61.59 -10.97 22.83
C ASN A 292 61.50 -9.45 22.49
N HIS A 293 60.65 -8.66 23.11
CA HIS A 293 60.80 -7.90 24.36
C HIS A 293 59.56 -6.98 24.62
N PRO A 294 59.33 -6.58 25.88
CA PRO A 294 58.07 -6.02 26.33
C PRO A 294 58.07 -4.48 26.37
N LEU A 295 56.92 -3.84 26.25
CA LEU A 295 56.56 -2.63 26.97
C LEU A 295 55.13 -2.14 26.65
N ALA A 296 54.45 -1.87 27.78
CA ALA A 296 53.38 -0.90 27.99
C ALA A 296 52.01 -1.08 27.33
N THR A 297 51.04 -1.47 28.16
CA THR A 297 49.61 -1.31 28.03
C THR A 297 49.19 0.15 27.91
N PRO A 298 48.11 0.44 27.18
CA PRO A 298 46.95 1.07 27.82
C PRO A 298 45.66 0.25 27.71
N VAL A 299 44.96 0.27 28.83
CA VAL A 299 43.65 -0.31 29.06
C VAL A 299 42.63 0.42 28.23
N PHE A 300 41.96 -0.29 27.31
CA PHE A 300 40.67 0.14 26.77
C PHE A 300 39.62 -0.95 27.01
N ASN A 301 38.52 -0.55 27.63
CA ASN A 301 37.35 -1.34 27.95
C ASN A 301 36.86 -2.15 26.74
N ARG A 302 36.90 -3.45 26.86
CA ARG A 302 36.22 -4.37 25.96
C ARG A 302 34.77 -4.50 26.39
N HIS A 303 33.86 -3.91 25.65
CA HIS A 303 32.51 -4.42 25.61
C HIS A 303 32.52 -5.77 24.92
N SER A 304 31.97 -6.75 25.60
CA SER A 304 31.90 -8.15 25.22
C SER A 304 31.21 -8.34 23.86
N GLU A 305 31.98 -8.72 22.84
CA GLU A 305 31.46 -9.36 21.64
C GLU A 305 30.97 -10.78 21.99
N PRO A 306 29.82 -11.24 21.44
CA PRO A 306 29.40 -12.63 21.62
C PRO A 306 30.37 -13.54 20.86
N SER A 307 31.11 -14.32 21.60
CA SER A 307 32.01 -15.37 21.10
C SER A 307 31.18 -16.58 20.70
N ASP A 308 30.94 -16.83 19.43
CA ASP A 308 30.99 -18.17 18.85
C ASP A 308 30.91 -18.18 17.30
N THR A 309 31.99 -17.78 16.63
CA THR A 309 32.10 -17.87 15.16
C THR A 309 33.08 -19.01 14.74
N ARG A 310 33.30 -20.00 15.60
CA ARG A 310 34.39 -20.96 15.43
C ARG A 310 34.10 -22.13 14.47
N HIS A 311 32.89 -22.23 13.87
CA HIS A 311 32.52 -23.38 13.05
C HIS A 311 32.14 -23.13 11.60
N THR A 312 32.08 -21.89 11.14
CA THR A 312 31.53 -21.58 9.79
C THR A 312 32.57 -21.47 8.67
N GLY A 313 33.86 -21.34 8.99
CA GLY A 313 34.91 -21.10 7.97
C GLY A 313 34.80 -19.77 7.21
N LEU A 314 33.74 -18.99 7.48
CA LEU A 314 33.45 -17.69 6.85
C LEU A 314 34.02 -16.56 7.70
N ASP A 315 34.85 -15.71 7.10
CA ASP A 315 35.20 -14.42 7.68
C ASP A 315 34.05 -13.43 7.46
N PRO A 316 33.44 -12.84 8.52
CA PRO A 316 32.41 -11.83 8.37
C PRO A 316 32.78 -10.66 7.43
N ALA A 317 34.08 -10.33 7.34
CA ALA A 317 34.57 -9.34 6.39
C ALA A 317 34.31 -9.72 4.93
N SER A 318 34.33 -11.01 4.61
CA SER A 318 34.06 -11.53 3.28
C SER A 318 32.61 -11.36 2.84
N LEU A 319 31.67 -11.39 3.80
CA LEU A 319 30.25 -11.18 3.51
C LEU A 319 29.95 -9.76 3.03
N ARG A 320 30.79 -8.78 3.35
CA ARG A 320 30.66 -7.37 2.88
C ARG A 320 30.74 -7.24 1.36
N SER A 321 31.31 -8.23 0.66
CA SER A 321 31.30 -8.28 -0.81
C SER A 321 29.91 -8.65 -1.40
N PHE A 322 29.02 -9.21 -0.57
CA PHE A 322 27.67 -9.62 -0.95
C PHE A 322 26.59 -8.83 -0.25
N LEU A 323 26.83 -8.36 0.97
CA LEU A 323 25.84 -7.71 1.82
C LEU A 323 26.33 -6.31 2.26
N PRO A 324 25.44 -5.34 2.43
CA PRO A 324 25.76 -4.13 3.18
C PRO A 324 26.29 -4.50 4.56
N GLU A 325 27.29 -3.77 5.06
CA GLU A 325 27.94 -4.07 6.35
C GLU A 325 26.95 -4.23 7.51
N VAL A 326 25.95 -3.34 7.55
CA VAL A 326 24.90 -3.32 8.58
C VAL A 326 24.02 -4.58 8.56
N LEU A 327 23.93 -5.29 7.44
CA LEU A 327 23.15 -6.51 7.30
C LEU A 327 23.92 -7.77 7.69
N VAL A 328 25.26 -7.71 7.74
CA VAL A 328 26.09 -8.90 8.01
C VAL A 328 25.76 -9.56 9.35
N ALA A 329 25.69 -8.78 10.42
CA ALA A 329 25.42 -9.32 11.75
C ALA A 329 23.99 -9.92 11.89
N PRO A 330 22.90 -9.25 11.47
CA PRO A 330 21.56 -9.85 11.43
C PRO A 330 21.48 -11.10 10.57
N PHE A 331 22.14 -11.10 9.41
CA PHE A 331 22.15 -12.25 8.50
C PHE A 331 22.85 -13.47 9.11
N LEU A 332 23.98 -13.27 9.79
CA LEU A 332 24.70 -14.33 10.51
C LEU A 332 23.87 -14.89 11.68
N ARG A 333 23.21 -14.04 12.44
CA ARG A 333 22.32 -14.50 13.54
C ARG A 333 21.14 -15.34 13.02
N ALA A 334 20.60 -14.95 11.87
CA ALA A 334 19.51 -15.70 11.23
C ALA A 334 19.96 -17.01 10.56
N ASN A 335 21.27 -17.16 10.29
CA ASN A 335 21.85 -18.31 9.60
C ASN A 335 23.04 -18.86 10.41
N PRO A 336 22.82 -19.44 11.60
CA PRO A 336 23.92 -19.94 12.46
C PRO A 336 24.70 -21.12 11.85
N ASP A 337 24.10 -21.80 10.88
CA ASP A 337 24.65 -22.92 10.10
C ASP A 337 25.28 -22.47 8.77
N LEU A 338 25.57 -21.16 8.61
CA LEU A 338 26.09 -20.60 7.38
C LEU A 338 27.50 -21.12 7.09
N THR A 339 27.71 -21.64 5.87
CA THR A 339 28.99 -22.08 5.32
C THR A 339 29.23 -21.46 3.97
N VAL A 340 30.45 -21.60 3.41
CA VAL A 340 30.76 -21.12 2.06
C VAL A 340 29.86 -21.81 1.02
N GLU A 341 29.62 -23.10 1.22
CA GLU A 341 28.85 -23.94 0.31
C GLU A 341 27.38 -23.54 0.27
N ASN A 342 26.77 -23.23 1.42
CA ASN A 342 25.33 -22.89 1.47
C ASN A 342 25.05 -21.38 1.35
N LEU A 343 26.07 -20.52 1.37
CA LEU A 343 25.93 -19.08 1.26
C LEU A 343 25.13 -18.63 -0.01
N PRO A 344 25.38 -19.17 -1.23
CA PRO A 344 24.59 -18.81 -2.41
C PRO A 344 23.10 -19.04 -2.20
N GLN A 345 22.71 -20.19 -1.67
CA GLN A 345 21.33 -20.52 -1.37
C GLN A 345 20.74 -19.58 -0.31
N ARG A 346 21.48 -19.31 0.78
CA ARG A 346 21.02 -18.40 1.85
C ARG A 346 20.83 -16.96 1.38
N LEU A 347 21.68 -16.49 0.45
CA LEU A 347 21.52 -15.17 -0.19
C LEU A 347 20.29 -15.09 -1.11
N LYS A 348 19.89 -16.21 -1.71
CA LYS A 348 18.74 -16.32 -2.59
C LYS A 348 17.45 -16.66 -1.85
N SER A 349 17.53 -17.17 -0.61
CA SER A 349 16.38 -17.70 0.11
C SER A 349 16.52 -17.47 1.61
N TRP A 350 16.27 -16.22 2.03
CA TRP A 350 16.23 -15.87 3.45
C TRP A 350 14.78 -15.81 3.95
N PRO A 351 14.33 -16.83 4.72
CA PRO A 351 12.92 -16.96 5.08
C PRO A 351 12.55 -16.11 6.30
N PHE A 352 11.37 -15.52 6.25
CA PHE A 352 10.68 -14.84 7.35
C PHE A 352 9.31 -15.45 7.54
N ARG A 353 9.10 -16.15 8.66
CA ARG A 353 7.78 -16.64 9.07
C ARG A 353 6.93 -15.49 9.51
N ILE A 354 5.86 -15.16 8.79
CA ILE A 354 4.93 -14.10 9.17
C ILE A 354 3.91 -14.65 10.16
N ILE A 355 3.73 -13.96 11.28
CA ILE A 355 2.80 -14.35 12.35
C ILE A 355 1.72 -13.33 12.62
N ASP A 356 1.91 -12.08 12.15
CA ASP A 356 0.98 -10.98 12.38
C ASP A 356 1.18 -9.88 11.33
N TYR A 357 0.37 -8.85 11.37
CA TYR A 357 0.42 -7.67 10.51
C TYR A 357 -0.06 -6.43 11.26
N LYS A 358 0.24 -5.24 10.75
CA LYS A 358 -0.30 -4.01 11.33
C LYS A 358 -1.77 -3.82 10.95
N GLY A 359 -2.56 -3.41 11.95
CA GLY A 359 -3.99 -3.17 11.82
C GLY A 359 -4.36 -1.96 10.95
N PHE A 360 -5.62 -1.60 10.96
CA PHE A 360 -6.16 -0.49 10.17
C PHE A 360 -5.52 0.86 10.48
N GLU A 361 -4.95 1.04 11.66
CA GLU A 361 -4.23 2.27 12.06
C GLU A 361 -3.02 2.55 11.18
N ARG A 362 -2.42 1.51 10.59
CA ARG A 362 -1.21 1.59 9.77
C ARG A 362 -1.42 1.12 8.33
N ALA A 363 -2.52 0.42 8.06
CA ALA A 363 -2.85 -0.02 6.71
C ALA A 363 -3.17 1.16 5.80
N VAL A 364 -2.62 1.17 4.60
CA VAL A 364 -2.87 2.21 3.60
C VAL A 364 -4.27 2.05 3.01
N VAL A 365 -4.72 0.82 2.81
CA VAL A 365 -5.95 0.45 2.11
C VAL A 365 -6.74 -0.57 2.94
N THR A 366 -8.05 -0.53 2.78
CA THR A 366 -9.00 -1.51 3.28
C THR A 366 -9.41 -2.43 2.14
N ALA A 367 -9.23 -3.74 2.29
CA ALA A 367 -9.81 -4.75 1.41
C ALA A 367 -11.15 -5.24 2.01
N GLY A 368 -12.07 -5.70 1.15
CA GLY A 368 -13.45 -5.98 1.53
C GLY A 368 -14.32 -4.73 1.53
N GLY A 369 -15.61 -4.87 1.74
CA GLY A 369 -16.57 -3.76 1.76
C GLY A 369 -17.94 -4.15 1.23
N VAL A 370 -18.70 -3.17 0.74
CA VAL A 370 -20.04 -3.39 0.18
C VAL A 370 -19.97 -4.30 -1.04
N SER A 371 -20.73 -5.40 -1.00
CA SER A 371 -20.72 -6.45 -2.02
C SER A 371 -21.00 -5.91 -3.42
N LEU A 372 -20.04 -6.10 -4.33
CA LEU A 372 -20.17 -5.66 -5.72
C LEU A 372 -21.32 -6.33 -6.48
N LYS A 373 -21.82 -7.49 -6.02
CA LYS A 373 -22.96 -8.18 -6.61
C LYS A 373 -24.26 -7.37 -6.47
N GLU A 374 -24.32 -6.52 -5.47
CA GLU A 374 -25.49 -5.72 -5.11
C GLU A 374 -25.42 -4.27 -5.63
N ILE A 375 -24.37 -3.95 -6.38
CA ILE A 375 -24.16 -2.65 -7.01
C ILE A 375 -24.22 -2.79 -8.53
N VAL A 376 -24.80 -1.80 -9.20
CA VAL A 376 -24.86 -1.74 -10.66
C VAL A 376 -23.54 -1.14 -11.20
N PRO A 377 -22.67 -1.89 -11.88
CA PRO A 377 -21.33 -1.40 -12.27
C PRO A 377 -21.37 -0.26 -13.29
N LYS A 378 -22.49 -0.05 -14.00
CA LYS A 378 -22.67 1.02 -14.99
C LYS A 378 -23.11 2.35 -14.38
N THR A 379 -23.52 2.38 -13.11
CA THR A 379 -24.11 3.57 -12.47
C THR A 379 -23.67 3.77 -11.04
N MET A 380 -23.03 2.77 -10.42
CA MET A 380 -22.71 2.70 -8.99
C MET A 380 -23.97 2.70 -8.09
N ALA A 381 -25.17 2.51 -8.65
CA ALA A 381 -26.42 2.47 -7.91
C ALA A 381 -26.57 1.15 -7.14
N SER A 382 -27.20 1.22 -5.97
CA SER A 382 -27.70 0.06 -5.24
C SER A 382 -28.74 -0.70 -6.07
N ARG A 383 -28.65 -2.03 -6.08
CA ARG A 383 -29.69 -2.90 -6.63
C ARG A 383 -30.85 -3.10 -5.65
N LEU A 384 -30.64 -2.80 -4.36
CA LEU A 384 -31.58 -3.08 -3.28
C LEU A 384 -32.41 -1.85 -2.90
N ARG A 385 -31.85 -0.65 -3.01
CA ARG A 385 -32.50 0.59 -2.61
C ARG A 385 -32.37 1.66 -3.71
N PRO A 386 -33.49 2.02 -4.39
CA PRO A 386 -33.51 3.10 -5.38
C PRO A 386 -33.01 4.42 -4.78
N GLY A 387 -32.28 5.21 -5.57
CA GLY A 387 -31.73 6.50 -5.16
C GLY A 387 -30.48 6.41 -4.26
N LEU A 388 -30.01 5.21 -3.89
CA LEU A 388 -28.79 5.00 -3.12
C LEU A 388 -27.63 4.57 -4.03
N TYR A 389 -26.45 5.17 -3.82
CA TYR A 389 -25.23 4.92 -4.59
C TYR A 389 -24.03 4.73 -3.67
N PHE A 390 -23.01 4.00 -4.14
CA PHE A 390 -21.76 3.78 -3.41
C PHE A 390 -20.56 4.04 -4.30
N CYS A 391 -19.50 4.69 -3.79
CA CYS A 391 -18.27 4.91 -4.54
C CYS A 391 -17.02 4.98 -3.65
N GLY A 392 -15.87 4.68 -4.24
CA GLY A 392 -14.58 4.64 -3.54
C GLY A 392 -14.39 3.40 -2.68
N GLU A 393 -13.55 3.52 -1.67
CA GLU A 393 -13.04 2.41 -0.84
C GLU A 393 -14.11 1.78 0.11
N VAL A 394 -15.33 2.30 0.14
CA VAL A 394 -16.46 1.65 0.82
C VAL A 394 -16.94 0.40 0.08
N LEU A 395 -16.69 0.32 -1.22
CA LEU A 395 -16.97 -0.86 -2.05
C LEU A 395 -15.96 -1.98 -1.73
N ASP A 396 -16.35 -3.24 -1.93
CA ASP A 396 -15.43 -4.38 -1.97
C ASP A 396 -14.55 -4.30 -3.23
N LEU A 397 -13.74 -3.23 -3.29
CA LEU A 397 -12.90 -2.90 -4.44
C LEU A 397 -11.66 -2.14 -3.98
N ASP A 398 -10.52 -2.78 -4.07
CA ASP A 398 -9.21 -2.23 -3.73
C ASP A 398 -8.20 -2.46 -4.87
N GLY A 399 -7.13 -1.70 -4.88
CA GLY A 399 -6.05 -1.83 -5.85
C GLY A 399 -4.70 -1.91 -5.16
N ASP A 400 -3.71 -2.41 -5.89
CA ASP A 400 -2.32 -2.41 -5.43
C ASP A 400 -1.79 -0.99 -5.22
N THR A 401 -0.69 -0.86 -4.47
CA THR A 401 0.03 0.41 -4.39
C THR A 401 0.58 0.82 -5.75
N GLY A 402 0.40 2.09 -6.11
CA GLY A 402 0.88 2.58 -7.41
C GLY A 402 -0.07 3.51 -8.16
N GLY A 403 -1.07 4.11 -7.50
CA GLY A 403 -2.05 5.04 -8.07
C GLY A 403 -3.39 4.40 -8.41
N TYR A 404 -3.56 3.11 -8.12
CA TYR A 404 -4.78 2.39 -8.46
C TYR A 404 -5.96 2.77 -7.56
N ASN A 405 -5.74 2.92 -6.26
CA ASN A 405 -6.80 3.22 -5.29
C ASN A 405 -7.42 4.62 -5.47
N LEU A 406 -6.61 5.64 -5.78
CA LEU A 406 -7.14 6.96 -6.11
C LEU A 406 -7.88 6.95 -7.46
N GLN A 407 -7.40 6.19 -8.46
CA GLN A 407 -8.12 6.01 -9.72
C GLN A 407 -9.49 5.36 -9.48
N ILE A 408 -9.58 4.29 -8.65
CA ILE A 408 -10.86 3.69 -8.25
C ILE A 408 -11.78 4.76 -7.66
N ALA A 409 -11.27 5.56 -6.71
CA ALA A 409 -12.04 6.61 -6.07
C ALA A 409 -12.56 7.65 -7.07
N PHE A 410 -11.72 8.13 -7.99
CA PHE A 410 -12.10 9.11 -9.00
C PHE A 410 -13.07 8.55 -10.02
N SER A 411 -12.82 7.36 -10.57
CA SER A 411 -13.68 6.75 -11.57
C SER A 411 -15.07 6.42 -11.02
N THR A 412 -15.12 5.76 -9.85
CA THR A 412 -16.39 5.38 -9.23
C THR A 412 -17.14 6.60 -8.70
N GLY A 413 -16.43 7.60 -8.16
CA GLY A 413 -17.02 8.87 -7.72
C GLY A 413 -17.64 9.65 -8.87
N SER A 414 -16.91 9.79 -9.99
CA SER A 414 -17.40 10.44 -11.20
C SER A 414 -18.68 9.77 -11.71
N LEU A 415 -18.66 8.44 -11.84
CA LEU A 415 -19.80 7.68 -12.35
C LEU A 415 -21.02 7.76 -11.42
N ALA A 416 -20.81 7.65 -10.09
CA ALA A 416 -21.87 7.77 -9.09
C ALA A 416 -22.51 9.17 -9.11
N GLY A 417 -21.67 10.23 -9.17
CA GLY A 417 -22.14 11.62 -9.23
C GLY A 417 -23.02 11.90 -10.45
N ILE A 418 -22.54 11.53 -11.63
CA ILE A 418 -23.30 11.67 -12.89
C ILE A 418 -24.62 10.87 -12.82
N SER A 419 -24.56 9.63 -12.32
CA SER A 419 -25.74 8.75 -12.29
C SER A 419 -26.79 9.21 -11.29
N ALA A 420 -26.39 9.64 -10.10
CA ALA A 420 -27.30 10.17 -9.09
C ALA A 420 -27.93 11.50 -9.52
N ALA A 421 -27.15 12.36 -10.17
CA ALA A 421 -27.68 13.61 -10.75
C ALA A 421 -28.72 13.35 -11.83
N LYS A 422 -28.47 12.43 -12.76
CA LYS A 422 -29.45 12.03 -13.80
C LYS A 422 -30.69 11.37 -13.23
N TYR A 423 -30.62 10.68 -12.09
CA TYR A 423 -31.77 10.11 -11.41
C TYR A 423 -32.71 11.19 -10.85
N LEU A 424 -32.20 12.37 -10.52
CA LEU A 424 -32.94 13.52 -10.01
C LEU A 424 -33.55 14.39 -11.10
N LEU A 425 -33.14 14.25 -12.37
CA LEU A 425 -33.70 14.93 -13.54
C LEU A 425 -34.89 14.21 -14.12
#